data_28d8516b991961a8d09ad76550dcb919
#
_entry.id   28d8516b991961a8d09ad76550dcb919
#
_cell.length_a   1.000
_cell.length_b   1.000
_cell.length_c   1.000
_cell.angle_alpha   90.00
_cell.angle_beta   90.00
_cell.angle_gamma   90.00
#
_symmetry.space_group_name_H-M   'P 1'
#
loop_
_entity.id
_entity.type
_entity.pdbx_description
1 polymer ?
#
loop_
_entity_poly.entity_id
_entity_poly.type
_entity_poly.pdbx_seq_one_letter_code
_entity_poly.pdbx_strand_id
1 'polypeptide(L)'
;MLEAKRGQIVIIKCPKFPELEGIISAVESDRLEIYYSKDYESYAWALSEGDEIFVKVHTQFGIKPMNSMVICSPSGDGKLVIENAKALGIYQKREFVRTAIDFRFFIKKDGQLIGAKSVDISAGGVKFVPDEYIFAVNDFIELKFLNEEFGKDIDFSAQIINIFGDKIIAKYTEISEFDRDKIAGFCLRVLSEKG
;
A
#
# COMPACT_ATOMS: atom_id res chain seq x y z
N MET A 1 -1.12 10.18 -19.27
CA MET A 1 -0.58 8.81 -19.10
C MET A 1 0.35 8.87 -17.90
N LEU A 2 0.09 8.14 -16.81
CA LEU A 2 0.97 8.16 -15.64
C LEU A 2 2.22 7.31 -15.97
N GLU A 3 3.33 7.98 -16.16
CA GLU A 3 4.61 7.36 -16.45
C GLU A 3 5.23 6.77 -15.17
N ALA A 4 6.02 5.70 -15.32
CA ALA A 4 6.87 5.20 -14.25
C ALA A 4 7.86 6.31 -13.86
N LYS A 5 8.22 6.40 -12.57
CA LYS A 5 9.12 7.43 -12.06
C LYS A 5 10.22 6.80 -11.22
N ARG A 6 11.39 7.43 -11.24
CA ARG A 6 12.49 7.09 -10.34
C ARG A 6 12.04 7.10 -8.88
N GLY A 7 12.50 6.13 -8.10
CA GLY A 7 12.17 5.97 -6.67
C GLY A 7 10.90 5.17 -6.40
N GLN A 8 10.14 4.78 -7.42
CA GLN A 8 8.97 3.92 -7.21
C GLN A 8 9.37 2.48 -6.95
N ILE A 9 8.64 1.83 -6.02
CA ILE A 9 8.80 0.41 -5.73
C ILE A 9 8.18 -0.39 -6.86
N VAL A 10 8.88 -1.44 -7.26
CA VAL A 10 8.41 -2.44 -8.23
C VAL A 10 8.44 -3.82 -7.61
N ILE A 11 7.46 -4.64 -7.98
CA ILE A 11 7.43 -6.07 -7.67
C ILE A 11 7.41 -6.82 -8.99
N ILE A 12 8.39 -7.67 -9.20
CA ILE A 12 8.56 -8.49 -10.40
C ILE A 12 8.17 -9.92 -10.06
N LYS A 13 7.36 -10.53 -10.92
CA LYS A 13 6.97 -11.93 -10.85
C LYS A 13 7.30 -12.65 -12.14
N CYS A 14 7.81 -13.85 -12.01
CA CYS A 14 7.95 -14.78 -13.12
C CYS A 14 7.82 -16.23 -12.59
N PRO A 15 7.67 -17.23 -13.47
CA PRO A 15 7.58 -18.65 -13.04
C PRO A 15 8.80 -19.16 -12.28
N LYS A 16 9.95 -18.51 -12.40
CA LYS A 16 11.24 -18.96 -11.81
C LYS A 16 11.39 -18.64 -10.32
N PHE A 17 10.60 -17.66 -9.79
CA PHE A 17 10.62 -17.25 -8.38
C PHE A 17 9.29 -16.58 -7.98
N PRO A 18 8.92 -16.53 -6.69
CA PRO A 18 7.63 -15.98 -6.27
C PRO A 18 7.52 -14.46 -6.49
N GLU A 19 8.45 -13.68 -5.99
CA GLU A 19 8.49 -12.21 -6.14
C GLU A 19 9.91 -11.68 -5.94
N LEU A 20 10.28 -10.68 -6.74
CA LEU A 20 11.48 -9.86 -6.56
C LEU A 20 11.04 -8.41 -6.35
N GLU A 21 11.44 -7.80 -5.24
CA GLU A 21 11.20 -6.38 -4.98
C GLU A 21 12.41 -5.55 -5.35
N GLY A 22 12.15 -4.40 -5.97
CA GLY A 22 13.18 -3.44 -6.34
C GLY A 22 12.65 -2.01 -6.39
N ILE A 23 13.53 -1.09 -6.74
CA ILE A 23 13.24 0.35 -6.88
C ILE A 23 13.68 0.80 -8.26
N ILE A 24 12.84 1.56 -8.95
CA ILE A 24 13.20 2.17 -10.23
C ILE A 24 14.33 3.17 -9.99
N SER A 25 15.51 2.90 -10.56
CA SER A 25 16.69 3.77 -10.49
C SER A 25 16.77 4.76 -11.65
N ALA A 26 16.31 4.33 -12.85
CA ALA A 26 16.21 5.18 -14.03
C ALA A 26 15.00 4.81 -14.89
N VAL A 27 14.51 5.80 -15.64
CA VAL A 27 13.40 5.65 -16.59
C VAL A 27 13.82 6.25 -17.91
N GLU A 28 13.79 5.43 -18.96
CA GLU A 28 13.98 5.84 -20.35
C GLU A 28 12.70 5.55 -21.16
N SER A 29 12.67 5.97 -22.41
CA SER A 29 11.48 5.83 -23.25
C SER A 29 11.07 4.35 -23.45
N ASP A 30 12.05 3.48 -23.58
CA ASP A 30 11.91 2.06 -23.91
C ASP A 30 12.36 1.11 -22.80
N ARG A 31 12.99 1.60 -21.73
CA ARG A 31 13.51 0.76 -20.65
C ARG A 31 13.38 1.36 -19.25
N LEU A 32 13.37 0.48 -18.27
CA LEU A 32 13.45 0.80 -16.84
C LEU A 32 14.69 0.12 -16.26
N GLU A 33 15.52 0.87 -15.54
CA GLU A 33 16.50 0.29 -14.64
C GLU A 33 15.90 0.08 -13.27
N ILE A 34 16.11 -1.10 -12.69
CA ILE A 34 15.62 -1.47 -11.37
C ILE A 34 16.80 -1.88 -10.50
N TYR A 35 16.89 -1.26 -9.34
CA TYR A 35 17.82 -1.65 -8.28
C TYR A 35 17.12 -2.62 -7.34
N TYR A 36 17.77 -3.75 -7.01
CA TYR A 36 17.28 -4.74 -6.06
C TYR A 36 18.29 -4.97 -4.93
N SER A 37 17.82 -5.39 -3.74
CA SER A 37 18.71 -5.69 -2.62
C SER A 37 19.42 -7.03 -2.81
N LYS A 38 20.49 -7.25 -2.04
CA LYS A 38 21.24 -8.54 -2.04
C LYS A 38 20.34 -9.73 -1.68
N ASP A 39 19.28 -9.54 -0.92
CA ASP A 39 18.34 -10.60 -0.54
C ASP A 39 17.63 -11.20 -1.76
N TYR A 40 17.52 -10.45 -2.85
CA TYR A 40 16.89 -10.87 -4.11
C TYR A 40 17.91 -11.27 -5.19
N GLU A 41 19.20 -11.28 -4.89
CA GLU A 41 20.24 -11.53 -5.88
C GLU A 41 20.09 -12.90 -6.57
N SER A 42 19.76 -13.95 -5.83
CA SER A 42 19.53 -15.28 -6.39
C SER A 42 18.30 -15.33 -7.32
N TYR A 43 17.27 -14.53 -7.03
CA TYR A 43 16.10 -14.44 -7.91
C TYR A 43 16.41 -13.63 -9.17
N ALA A 44 17.12 -12.52 -9.01
CA ALA A 44 17.55 -11.71 -10.13
C ALA A 44 18.43 -12.52 -11.11
N TRP A 45 19.38 -13.29 -10.59
CA TRP A 45 20.29 -14.11 -11.43
C TRP A 45 19.57 -15.29 -12.13
N ALA A 46 18.38 -15.65 -11.71
CA ALA A 46 17.55 -16.61 -12.43
C ALA A 46 16.93 -16.02 -13.71
N LEU A 47 16.95 -14.69 -13.87
CA LEU A 47 16.44 -13.99 -15.04
C LEU A 47 17.51 -13.94 -16.15
N SER A 48 17.05 -14.16 -17.38
CA SER A 48 17.85 -14.07 -18.60
C SER A 48 17.24 -13.04 -19.55
N GLU A 49 18.04 -12.49 -20.42
CA GLU A 49 17.56 -11.64 -21.52
C GLU A 49 16.49 -12.37 -22.34
N GLY A 50 15.39 -11.66 -22.62
CA GLY A 50 14.23 -12.21 -23.30
C GLY A 50 13.20 -12.87 -22.39
N ASP A 51 13.45 -13.03 -21.08
CA ASP A 51 12.44 -13.56 -20.15
C ASP A 51 11.25 -12.62 -20.07
N GLU A 52 10.04 -13.19 -20.23
CA GLU A 52 8.79 -12.48 -19.97
C GLU A 52 8.53 -12.41 -18.46
N ILE A 53 8.21 -11.22 -17.99
CA ILE A 53 7.97 -10.94 -16.59
C ILE A 53 6.69 -10.12 -16.41
N PHE A 54 6.05 -10.29 -15.27
CA PHE A 54 4.94 -9.46 -14.84
C PHE A 54 5.42 -8.47 -13.78
N VAL A 55 5.24 -7.17 -14.04
CA VAL A 55 5.74 -6.10 -13.19
C VAL A 55 4.57 -5.32 -12.59
N LYS A 56 4.66 -5.02 -11.30
CA LYS A 56 3.74 -4.14 -10.58
C LYS A 56 4.50 -2.93 -10.11
N VAL A 57 4.25 -1.77 -10.68
CA VAL A 57 4.81 -0.49 -10.23
C VAL A 57 3.88 0.14 -9.20
N HIS A 58 4.39 0.42 -8.01
CA HIS A 58 3.63 1.12 -6.96
C HIS A 58 3.66 2.62 -7.22
N THR A 59 2.49 3.21 -7.39
CA THR A 59 2.32 4.66 -7.58
C THR A 59 1.49 5.26 -6.45
N GLN A 60 1.49 6.57 -6.32
CA GLN A 60 0.62 7.27 -5.37
C GLN A 60 -0.88 7.03 -5.63
N PHE A 61 -1.27 6.66 -6.86
CA PHE A 61 -2.66 6.41 -7.26
C PHE A 61 -3.05 4.92 -7.23
N GLY A 62 -2.11 4.01 -6.95
CA GLY A 62 -2.35 2.57 -6.92
C GLY A 62 -1.23 1.76 -7.57
N ILE A 63 -1.54 0.54 -7.94
CA ILE A 63 -0.60 -0.37 -8.60
C ILE A 63 -0.82 -0.31 -10.11
N LYS A 64 0.27 -0.14 -10.85
CA LYS A 64 0.32 -0.17 -12.30
C LYS A 64 0.91 -1.50 -12.76
N PRO A 65 0.09 -2.48 -13.15
CA PRO A 65 0.57 -3.75 -13.69
C PRO A 65 1.00 -3.58 -15.15
N MET A 66 2.05 -4.27 -15.53
CA MET A 66 2.53 -4.32 -16.91
C MET A 66 3.18 -5.67 -17.19
N ASN A 67 3.00 -6.20 -18.41
CA ASN A 67 3.85 -7.24 -18.92
C ASN A 67 5.11 -6.57 -19.47
N SER A 68 6.24 -7.13 -19.20
CA SER A 68 7.53 -6.61 -19.59
C SER A 68 8.47 -7.75 -19.95
N MET A 69 9.62 -7.42 -20.47
CA MET A 69 10.65 -8.37 -20.83
C MET A 69 11.99 -7.92 -20.26
N VAL A 70 12.83 -8.85 -19.88
CA VAL A 70 14.20 -8.57 -19.46
C VAL A 70 15.02 -8.17 -20.69
N ILE A 71 15.57 -6.96 -20.69
CA ILE A 71 16.43 -6.46 -21.77
C ILE A 71 17.90 -6.87 -21.56
N CYS A 72 18.37 -6.75 -20.30
CA CYS A 72 19.71 -7.20 -19.94
C CYS A 72 19.62 -8.04 -18.68
N SER A 73 20.32 -9.18 -18.68
CA SER A 73 20.46 -10.01 -17.49
C SER A 73 21.06 -9.21 -16.33
N PRO A 74 20.70 -9.52 -15.09
CA PRO A 74 21.22 -8.82 -13.94
C PRO A 74 22.75 -8.85 -13.89
N SER A 75 23.34 -7.73 -13.55
CA SER A 75 24.77 -7.57 -13.32
C SER A 75 25.07 -7.55 -11.81
N GLY A 76 26.32 -7.87 -11.44
CA GLY A 76 26.75 -7.94 -10.04
C GLY A 76 26.67 -6.62 -9.26
N ASP A 77 26.24 -5.52 -9.89
CA ASP A 77 26.00 -4.22 -9.27
C ASP A 77 24.56 -4.05 -8.76
N GLY A 78 23.75 -5.12 -8.75
CA GLY A 78 22.37 -5.10 -8.25
C GLY A 78 21.37 -4.44 -9.19
N LYS A 79 21.67 -4.37 -10.49
CA LYS A 79 20.80 -3.76 -11.49
C LYS A 79 20.17 -4.80 -12.41
N LEU A 80 18.92 -4.56 -12.74
CA LEU A 80 18.12 -5.27 -13.73
C LEU A 80 17.53 -4.25 -14.71
N VAL A 81 17.65 -4.51 -16.00
CA VAL A 81 17.07 -3.66 -17.05
C VAL A 81 15.93 -4.41 -17.72
N ILE A 82 14.75 -3.80 -17.71
CA ILE A 82 13.54 -4.34 -18.31
C ILE A 82 12.94 -3.37 -19.32
N GLU A 83 12.10 -3.88 -20.21
CA GLU A 83 11.34 -3.06 -21.15
C GLU A 83 10.37 -2.13 -20.39
N ASN A 84 10.33 -0.85 -20.80
CA ASN A 84 9.33 0.10 -20.34
C ASN A 84 8.02 -0.09 -21.14
N ALA A 85 7.38 -1.23 -20.96
CA ALA A 85 6.19 -1.61 -21.70
C ALA A 85 4.99 -0.71 -21.33
N LYS A 86 4.04 -0.60 -22.25
CA LYS A 86 2.77 0.08 -21.98
C LYS A 86 2.02 -0.64 -20.88
N ALA A 87 1.60 0.11 -19.86
CA ALA A 87 0.80 -0.46 -18.79
C ALA A 87 -0.51 -1.04 -19.31
N LEU A 88 -0.91 -2.19 -18.74
CA LEU A 88 -2.20 -2.84 -18.98
C LEU A 88 -3.40 -2.02 -18.46
N GLY A 89 -3.14 -0.84 -17.92
CA GLY A 89 -4.08 0.05 -17.26
C GLY A 89 -3.62 0.37 -15.83
N ILE A 90 -4.33 1.24 -15.14
CA ILE A 90 -4.15 1.41 -13.70
C ILE A 90 -5.09 0.44 -13.02
N TYR A 91 -4.57 -0.60 -12.40
CA TYR A 91 -5.37 -1.46 -11.55
C TYR A 91 -5.55 -0.76 -10.20
N GLN A 92 -6.57 0.11 -10.12
CA GLN A 92 -7.00 0.71 -8.87
C GLN A 92 -7.70 -0.37 -8.03
N LYS A 93 -6.91 -1.18 -7.33
CA LYS A 93 -7.44 -2.21 -6.41
C LYS A 93 -8.10 -1.57 -5.17
N ARG A 94 -7.76 -0.31 -4.90
CA ARG A 94 -8.28 0.43 -3.74
C ARG A 94 -9.40 1.35 -4.19
N GLU A 95 -10.57 1.14 -3.63
CA GLU A 95 -11.73 2.00 -3.81
C GLU A 95 -11.49 3.39 -3.20
N PHE A 96 -10.75 3.45 -2.09
CA PHE A 96 -10.49 4.67 -1.35
C PHE A 96 -9.00 4.99 -1.27
N VAL A 97 -8.69 6.28 -1.38
CA VAL A 97 -7.35 6.82 -1.17
C VAL A 97 -6.94 6.57 0.29
N ARG A 98 -5.68 6.21 0.51
CA ARG A 98 -5.09 6.06 1.85
C ARG A 98 -4.07 7.15 2.10
N THR A 99 -4.04 7.64 3.34
CA THR A 99 -3.01 8.57 3.78
C THR A 99 -2.36 8.09 5.07
N ALA A 100 -1.03 8.19 5.13
CA ALA A 100 -0.29 7.95 6.35
C ALA A 100 -0.45 9.19 7.26
N ILE A 101 -1.10 8.99 8.38
CA ILE A 101 -1.32 10.01 9.40
C ILE A 101 -1.39 9.39 10.76
N ASP A 102 -0.85 10.13 11.72
CA ASP A 102 -0.76 9.78 13.11
C ASP A 102 -1.77 10.62 13.91
N PHE A 103 -2.87 9.99 14.33
CA PHE A 103 -3.84 10.58 15.27
C PHE A 103 -4.32 9.54 16.27
N ARG A 104 -4.75 9.99 17.43
CA ARG A 104 -5.29 9.11 18.47
C ARG A 104 -6.79 8.96 18.34
N PHE A 105 -7.26 7.74 18.62
CA PHE A 105 -8.68 7.40 18.64
C PHE A 105 -8.93 6.27 19.65
N PHE A 106 -10.19 5.94 19.86
CA PHE A 106 -10.57 4.88 20.78
C PHE A 106 -11.25 3.72 20.06
N ILE A 107 -11.04 2.53 20.62
CA ILE A 107 -11.65 1.28 20.20
C ILE A 107 -12.47 0.76 21.36
N LYS A 108 -13.75 0.43 21.12
CA LYS A 108 -14.57 -0.28 22.08
C LYS A 108 -14.70 -1.73 21.66
N LYS A 109 -14.33 -2.64 22.56
CA LYS A 109 -14.44 -4.09 22.41
C LYS A 109 -14.85 -4.70 23.73
N ASP A 110 -15.87 -5.56 23.73
CA ASP A 110 -16.39 -6.29 24.90
C ASP A 110 -16.63 -5.38 26.14
N GLY A 111 -17.09 -4.14 25.89
CA GLY A 111 -17.34 -3.13 26.93
C GLY A 111 -16.10 -2.37 27.41
N GLN A 112 -14.91 -2.72 26.96
CA GLN A 112 -13.66 -2.00 27.27
C GLN A 112 -13.40 -0.91 26.24
N LEU A 113 -12.85 0.23 26.70
CA LEU A 113 -12.39 1.33 25.85
C LEU A 113 -10.87 1.35 25.82
N ILE A 114 -10.30 1.12 24.64
CA ILE A 114 -8.86 0.97 24.43
C ILE A 114 -8.40 2.11 23.53
N GLY A 115 -7.33 2.80 23.91
CA GLY A 115 -6.68 3.80 23.08
C GLY A 115 -5.92 3.16 21.91
N ALA A 116 -5.85 3.86 20.79
CA ALA A 116 -5.09 3.44 19.62
C ALA A 116 -4.50 4.63 18.88
N LYS A 117 -3.45 4.36 18.11
CA LYS A 117 -2.74 5.31 17.28
C LYS A 117 -2.80 4.87 15.82
N SER A 118 -3.28 5.74 14.94
CA SER A 118 -3.35 5.41 13.51
C SER A 118 -1.95 5.36 12.88
N VAL A 119 -1.80 4.53 11.87
CA VAL A 119 -0.62 4.44 10.99
C VAL A 119 -0.98 4.93 9.59
N ASP A 120 -2.10 4.44 9.06
CA ASP A 120 -2.73 4.97 7.85
C ASP A 120 -4.26 4.83 7.93
N ILE A 121 -4.95 5.68 7.20
CA ILE A 121 -6.41 5.72 7.14
C ILE A 121 -6.88 5.88 5.70
N SER A 122 -8.09 5.37 5.44
CA SER A 122 -8.87 5.61 4.23
C SER A 122 -10.36 5.63 4.56
N ALA A 123 -11.21 6.00 3.63
CA ALA A 123 -12.66 5.90 3.81
C ALA A 123 -13.21 4.46 3.89
N GLY A 124 -12.37 3.45 3.70
CA GLY A 124 -12.75 2.04 3.80
C GLY A 124 -12.12 1.29 4.98
N GLY A 125 -11.17 1.89 5.71
CA GLY A 125 -10.51 1.22 6.83
C GLY A 125 -9.35 1.99 7.42
N VAL A 126 -8.83 1.49 8.52
CA VAL A 126 -7.71 2.07 9.26
C VAL A 126 -6.68 0.99 9.60
N LYS A 127 -5.40 1.36 9.55
CA LYS A 127 -4.30 0.62 10.12
C LYS A 127 -3.80 1.34 11.35
N PHE A 128 -3.63 0.63 12.46
CA PHE A 128 -3.33 1.24 13.75
C PHE A 128 -2.49 0.34 14.64
N VAL A 129 -1.94 0.94 15.68
CA VAL A 129 -1.29 0.26 16.82
C VAL A 129 -2.18 0.52 18.05
N PRO A 130 -2.72 -0.51 18.70
CA PRO A 130 -3.50 -0.35 19.92
C PRO A 130 -2.58 -0.21 21.14
N ASP A 131 -3.11 0.41 22.20
CA ASP A 131 -2.39 0.49 23.49
C ASP A 131 -2.40 -0.86 24.21
N GLU A 132 -3.35 -1.76 23.90
CA GLU A 132 -3.49 -3.11 24.45
C GLU A 132 -3.74 -4.15 23.36
N TYR A 133 -3.11 -5.32 23.44
CA TYR A 133 -3.17 -6.38 22.41
C TYR A 133 -4.16 -7.49 22.81
N ILE A 134 -5.46 -7.17 22.76
CA ILE A 134 -6.53 -8.14 23.05
C ILE A 134 -7.36 -8.51 21.78
N PHE A 135 -6.82 -8.29 20.62
CA PHE A 135 -7.50 -8.40 19.35
C PHE A 135 -7.13 -9.66 18.59
N ALA A 136 -8.10 -10.23 17.88
CA ALA A 136 -7.93 -11.33 16.93
C ALA A 136 -8.46 -10.96 15.53
N VAL A 137 -7.97 -11.67 14.51
CA VAL A 137 -8.51 -11.54 13.15
C VAL A 137 -9.97 -11.99 13.17
N ASN A 138 -10.82 -11.27 12.47
CA ASN A 138 -12.28 -11.36 12.42
C ASN A 138 -13.04 -10.78 13.62
N ASP A 139 -12.39 -10.23 14.63
CA ASP A 139 -13.08 -9.47 15.66
C ASP A 139 -13.86 -8.30 15.08
N PHE A 140 -15.07 -8.06 15.60
CA PHE A 140 -15.83 -6.84 15.39
C PHE A 140 -15.55 -5.86 16.54
N ILE A 141 -15.31 -4.62 16.18
CA ILE A 141 -14.95 -3.53 17.08
C ILE A 141 -15.76 -2.27 16.74
N GLU A 142 -16.03 -1.43 17.73
CA GLU A 142 -16.52 -0.09 17.52
C GLU A 142 -15.34 0.88 17.55
N LEU A 143 -15.25 1.76 16.56
CA LEU A 143 -14.20 2.78 16.44
C LEU A 143 -14.81 4.15 16.77
N LYS A 144 -14.10 4.92 17.59
CA LYS A 144 -14.47 6.30 17.91
C LYS A 144 -13.33 7.24 17.51
N PHE A 145 -13.55 8.00 16.45
CA PHE A 145 -12.66 9.06 16.02
C PHE A 145 -13.12 10.40 16.65
N LEU A 146 -12.17 11.11 17.23
CA LEU A 146 -12.47 12.35 17.94
C LEU A 146 -12.58 13.55 16.99
N ASN A 147 -13.27 14.56 17.47
CA ASN A 147 -13.64 15.77 16.76
C ASN A 147 -12.46 16.54 16.12
N GLU A 148 -11.28 16.54 16.74
CA GLU A 148 -10.16 17.40 16.36
C GLU A 148 -9.79 17.32 14.86
N GLU A 149 -9.87 16.11 14.28
CA GLU A 149 -9.49 15.85 12.90
C GLU A 149 -10.68 15.93 11.91
N PHE A 150 -11.90 15.64 12.38
CA PHE A 150 -13.07 15.43 11.54
C PHE A 150 -14.18 16.46 11.73
N GLY A 151 -13.99 17.43 12.66
CA GLY A 151 -14.97 18.47 12.99
C GLY A 151 -16.18 17.99 13.79
N LYS A 152 -16.23 16.70 14.13
CA LYS A 152 -17.17 16.06 15.06
C LYS A 152 -16.66 14.67 15.43
N ASP A 153 -17.14 14.12 16.54
CA ASP A 153 -16.92 12.71 16.86
C ASP A 153 -17.61 11.83 15.83
N ILE A 154 -16.93 10.75 15.41
CA ILE A 154 -17.45 9.75 14.48
C ILE A 154 -17.35 8.39 15.14
N ASP A 155 -18.50 7.74 15.34
CA ASP A 155 -18.60 6.38 15.88
C ASP A 155 -19.12 5.43 14.81
N PHE A 156 -18.43 4.28 14.60
CA PHE A 156 -18.80 3.31 13.58
C PHE A 156 -18.19 1.93 13.84
N SER A 157 -18.71 0.91 13.19
CA SER A 157 -18.24 -0.47 13.33
C SER A 157 -17.15 -0.82 12.33
N ALA A 158 -16.25 -1.70 12.72
CA ALA A 158 -15.21 -2.25 11.87
C ALA A 158 -14.92 -3.71 12.20
N GLN A 159 -14.39 -4.44 11.23
CA GLN A 159 -13.88 -5.79 11.41
C GLN A 159 -12.36 -5.82 11.23
N ILE A 160 -11.66 -6.50 12.13
CA ILE A 160 -10.24 -6.75 12.01
C ILE A 160 -10.01 -7.78 10.91
N ILE A 161 -9.30 -7.36 9.85
CA ILE A 161 -9.03 -8.20 8.68
C ILE A 161 -7.61 -8.76 8.66
N ASN A 162 -6.70 -8.16 9.43
CA ASN A 162 -5.31 -8.65 9.51
C ASN A 162 -4.56 -8.06 10.72
N ILE A 163 -3.56 -8.80 11.21
CA ILE A 163 -2.65 -8.39 12.29
C ILE A 163 -1.22 -8.70 11.83
N PHE A 164 -0.33 -7.69 11.86
CA PHE A 164 1.09 -7.79 11.51
C PHE A 164 1.95 -7.20 12.62
N GLY A 165 2.57 -8.05 13.43
CA GLY A 165 3.33 -7.62 14.58
C GLY A 165 2.47 -6.78 15.51
N ASP A 166 2.85 -5.51 15.71
CA ASP A 166 2.14 -4.53 16.52
C ASP A 166 1.00 -3.80 15.78
N LYS A 167 0.80 -4.07 14.48
CA LYS A 167 -0.13 -3.33 13.64
C LYS A 167 -1.36 -4.14 13.30
N ILE A 168 -2.52 -3.53 13.50
CA ILE A 168 -3.83 -4.09 13.19
C ILE A 168 -4.43 -3.34 12.01
N ILE A 169 -5.07 -4.10 11.11
CA ILE A 169 -5.82 -3.55 9.97
C ILE A 169 -7.30 -3.88 10.18
N ALA A 170 -8.13 -2.85 10.25
CA ALA A 170 -9.57 -2.97 10.33
C ALA A 170 -10.25 -2.36 9.11
N LYS A 171 -11.27 -3.06 8.60
CA LYS A 171 -12.15 -2.62 7.53
C LYS A 171 -13.46 -2.12 8.14
N TYR A 172 -13.94 -0.95 7.74
CA TYR A 172 -15.23 -0.43 8.21
C TYR A 172 -16.37 -1.29 7.67
N THR A 173 -17.30 -1.66 8.56
CA THR A 173 -18.48 -2.49 8.24
C THR A 173 -19.74 -1.66 8.23
N GLU A 174 -19.96 -0.83 9.26
CA GLU A 174 -21.12 0.03 9.38
C GLU A 174 -20.66 1.47 9.64
N ILE A 175 -20.68 2.28 8.59
CA ILE A 175 -20.33 3.71 8.61
C ILE A 175 -21.32 4.45 7.72
N SER A 176 -21.83 5.60 8.18
CA SER A 176 -22.71 6.44 7.35
C SER A 176 -21.95 6.98 6.14
N GLU A 177 -22.64 7.18 5.00
CA GLU A 177 -22.02 7.80 3.81
C GLU A 177 -21.44 9.17 4.14
N PHE A 178 -22.16 9.97 4.94
CA PHE A 178 -21.69 11.28 5.38
C PHE A 178 -20.37 11.22 6.17
N ASP A 179 -20.19 10.25 7.07
CA ASP A 179 -18.95 10.08 7.82
C ASP A 179 -17.83 9.51 6.95
N ARG A 180 -18.18 8.63 6.03
CA ARG A 180 -17.26 8.09 5.01
C ARG A 180 -16.70 9.21 4.13
N ASP A 181 -17.54 10.13 3.67
CA ASP A 181 -17.15 11.29 2.87
C ASP A 181 -16.26 12.24 3.65
N LYS A 182 -16.53 12.44 4.94
CA LYS A 182 -15.64 13.23 5.82
C LYS A 182 -14.24 12.64 5.91
N ILE A 183 -14.15 11.31 6.13
CA ILE A 183 -12.85 10.61 6.16
C ILE A 183 -12.17 10.69 4.80
N ALA A 184 -12.89 10.54 3.70
CA ALA A 184 -12.34 10.68 2.35
C ALA A 184 -11.78 12.09 2.11
N GLY A 185 -12.55 13.12 2.44
CA GLY A 185 -12.15 14.52 2.34
C GLY A 185 -10.91 14.84 3.20
N PHE A 186 -10.86 14.33 4.42
CA PHE A 186 -9.69 14.42 5.28
C PHE A 186 -8.45 13.79 4.65
N CYS A 187 -8.56 12.56 4.11
CA CYS A 187 -7.44 11.88 3.44
C CYS A 187 -6.91 12.70 2.24
N LEU A 188 -7.81 13.27 1.43
CA LEU A 188 -7.44 14.09 0.29
C LEU A 188 -6.73 15.38 0.72
N ARG A 189 -7.22 16.07 1.76
CA ARG A 189 -6.61 17.28 2.31
C ARG A 189 -5.18 17.01 2.79
N VAL A 190 -4.97 15.97 3.61
CA VAL A 190 -3.64 15.61 4.12
C VAL A 190 -2.67 15.27 2.98
N LEU A 191 -3.14 14.66 1.90
CA LEU A 191 -2.28 14.39 0.73
C LEU A 191 -1.92 15.66 -0.03
N SER A 192 -2.84 16.63 -0.14
CA SER A 192 -2.56 17.90 -0.82
C SER A 192 -1.57 18.79 -0.04
N GLU A 193 -1.52 18.66 1.28
CA GLU A 193 -0.57 19.40 2.15
C GLU A 193 0.85 18.81 2.14
N LYS A 194 1.00 17.55 1.70
CA LYS A 194 2.29 16.83 1.65
C LYS A 194 2.93 16.82 0.26
N GLY A 195 2.26 17.30 -0.77
CA GLY A 195 2.72 17.37 -2.17
C GLY A 195 3.17 18.74 -2.57
#